data_866932d74daa3b0fe0deb3594535148a
#
_entry.id   866932d74daa3b0fe0deb3594535148a
#
_cell.length_a   1.000
_cell.length_b   1.000
_cell.length_c   1.000
_cell.angle_alpha   90.00
_cell.angle_beta   90.00
_cell.angle_gamma   90.00
#
_symmetry.space_group_name_H-M   'P 1'
#
loop_
_entity.id
_entity.type
_entity.pdbx_description
1 polymer ?
#
loop_
_entity_poly.entity_id
_entity_poly.type
_entity_poly.pdbx_seq_one_letter_code
_entity_poly.pdbx_strand_id
1 'polypeptide(L)'
;MIGALFVWTXAVXLGIANSSLPVLHSLDWPXFLTLCIVVPVLEELVFXGLIQGYXXQFDPGQKAILGISAANLLTSLLFVLLHWLTRDGYSALLVFLPSLYLGLVRDRTSSIXMCILIHGXWNLGWYIFVFMP
;
A
#
# COMPACT_ATOMS: atom_id res chain seq x y z
N MET A 1 -2.12 4.18 -5.94
CA MET A 1 -2.97 3.72 -7.05
C MET A 1 -2.34 4.07 -8.38
N ILE A 2 -2.04 5.33 -8.60
CA ILE A 2 -1.44 5.79 -9.85
C ILE A 2 -0.10 5.10 -10.09
N GLY A 3 0.76 4.96 -9.08
CA GLY A 3 2.09 4.36 -9.23
C GLY A 3 2.08 2.88 -9.62
N ALA A 4 1.31 2.06 -8.90
CA ALA A 4 1.23 0.63 -9.19
C ALA A 4 0.49 0.37 -10.50
N LEU A 5 -0.57 1.14 -10.78
CA LEU A 5 -1.26 1.11 -12.08
C LEU A 5 -0.32 1.57 -13.21
N PHE A 6 0.49 2.61 -12.97
CA PHE A 6 1.46 3.09 -13.97
C PHE A 6 2.55 2.06 -14.25
N VAL A 7 3.06 1.40 -13.20
CA VAL A 7 4.05 0.35 -13.39
C VAL A 7 3.43 -0.85 -14.12
N TRP A 8 2.20 -1.22 -13.79
CA TRP A 8 1.49 -2.32 -14.45
C TRP A 8 1.13 -2.00 -15.89
N THR A 9 0.57 -0.82 -16.14
CA THR A 9 0.24 -0.40 -17.51
C THR A 9 1.51 -0.22 -18.36
N UNK A 10 2.47 0.10 -17.83
CA UNK A 10 3.59 0.27 -18.39
C UNK A 10 4.21 -0.93 -18.78
N ALA A 11 4.16 -1.79 -17.88
CA ALA A 11 4.74 -3.12 -18.14
C ALA A 11 3.97 -3.88 -19.22
N VAL A 12 2.68 -3.79 -19.25
CA VAL A 12 1.83 -4.35 -20.33
C VAL A 12 2.13 -3.67 -21.67
N UNK A 13 2.36 -2.61 -21.48
CA UNK A 13 2.57 -1.90 -22.53
C UNK A 13 3.81 -2.03 -23.16
N LEU A 14 4.65 -2.23 -22.52
CA LEU A 14 6.00 -2.50 -23.04
C LEU A 14 6.23 -3.97 -23.44
N GLY A 15 5.23 -4.79 -23.36
CA GLY A 15 5.32 -6.20 -23.70
C GLY A 15 6.15 -7.04 -22.73
N ILE A 16 6.46 -6.46 -21.54
CA ILE A 16 7.23 -7.15 -20.49
C ILE A 16 6.33 -8.15 -19.75
N ALA A 17 5.02 -7.85 -19.69
CA ALA A 17 4.03 -8.75 -19.08
C ALA A 17 3.21 -9.44 -20.17
N ASN A 18 3.13 -10.76 -20.11
CA ASN A 18 2.28 -11.54 -21.01
C ASN A 18 0.80 -11.20 -20.76
N SER A 19 0.08 -10.98 -21.84
CA SER A 19 -1.34 -10.63 -21.79
C SER A 19 -2.25 -11.86 -21.61
N SER A 20 -1.68 -13.06 -21.49
CA SER A 20 -2.47 -14.26 -21.22
C SER A 20 -3.07 -14.18 -19.81
N LEU A 21 -4.38 -14.38 -19.71
CA LEU A 21 -5.05 -14.41 -18.43
C LEU A 21 -4.44 -15.51 -17.54
N PRO A 22 -4.17 -15.22 -16.28
CA PRO A 22 -3.57 -16.21 -15.39
C PRO A 22 -4.47 -17.44 -15.25
N VAL A 23 -3.86 -18.61 -15.38
CA VAL A 23 -4.58 -19.86 -15.21
C VAL A 23 -4.79 -20.07 -13.69
N LEU A 24 -6.03 -20.05 -13.26
CA LEU A 24 -6.38 -20.13 -11.85
C LEU A 24 -5.83 -21.39 -11.15
N HIS A 25 -5.44 -22.39 -11.94
CA HIS A 25 -4.88 -23.65 -11.42
C HIS A 25 -3.48 -23.49 -10.81
N SER A 26 -2.77 -22.39 -11.14
CA SER A 26 -1.42 -22.13 -10.61
C SER A 26 -1.42 -21.17 -9.44
N LEU A 27 -2.58 -20.82 -8.91
CA LEU A 27 -2.70 -19.85 -7.82
C LEU A 27 -2.18 -20.45 -6.51
N ASP A 28 -1.13 -19.83 -5.96
CA ASP A 28 -0.67 -20.16 -4.61
C ASP A 28 -1.61 -19.47 -3.62
N TRP A 29 -2.63 -20.20 -3.20
CA TRP A 29 -3.66 -19.66 -2.31
C TRP A 29 -3.09 -19.10 -0.99
N PRO A 30 -2.20 -19.80 -0.31
CA PRO A 30 -1.52 -19.17 0.85
C PRO A 30 -0.83 -17.84 0.57
N UNK A 31 -0.22 -17.55 -0.53
CA UNK A 31 0.37 -16.48 -0.84
C UNK A 31 -0.49 -15.48 -1.07
N PHE A 32 -1.40 -15.81 -1.91
CA PHE A 32 -2.46 -14.89 -2.27
C PHE A 32 -3.17 -14.33 -1.03
N LEU A 33 -3.72 -15.20 -0.20
CA LEU A 33 -4.46 -14.77 0.99
C LEU A 33 -3.57 -13.92 1.92
N THR A 34 -2.33 -14.34 2.11
CA THR A 34 -1.39 -13.60 2.97
C THR A 34 -1.13 -12.20 2.41
N LEU A 35 -0.73 -12.11 1.14
CA LEU A 35 -0.31 -10.83 0.56
C LEU A 35 -1.48 -9.89 0.28
N CYS A 36 -2.62 -10.44 -0.14
CA CYS A 36 -3.72 -9.59 -0.62
C CYS A 36 -4.75 -9.29 0.46
N ILE A 37 -4.76 -10.05 1.56
CA ILE A 37 -5.75 -9.88 2.62
C ILE A 37 -5.08 -9.66 3.98
N VAL A 38 -4.30 -10.64 4.46
CA VAL A 38 -3.77 -10.59 5.83
C VAL A 38 -2.83 -9.41 6.02
N VAL A 39 -1.85 -9.25 5.12
CA VAL A 39 -0.87 -8.17 5.21
C VAL A 39 -1.54 -6.79 5.16
N PRO A 40 -2.41 -6.47 4.16
CA PRO A 40 -3.11 -5.18 4.18
C PRO A 40 -3.93 -4.93 5.44
N VAL A 41 -4.63 -5.96 5.93
CA VAL A 41 -5.42 -5.80 7.17
C VAL A 41 -4.50 -5.42 8.33
N LEU A 42 -3.42 -6.18 8.54
CA LEU A 42 -2.51 -5.95 9.67
C LEU A 42 -1.81 -4.59 9.54
N GLU A 43 -1.29 -4.27 8.34
CA GLU A 43 -0.57 -3.02 8.13
C GLU A 43 -1.49 -1.81 8.31
N GLU A 44 -2.70 -1.84 7.76
CA GLU A 44 -3.61 -0.69 7.90
C GLU A 44 -4.13 -0.54 9.32
N LEU A 45 -4.37 -1.63 10.05
CA LEU A 45 -4.74 -1.54 11.46
C LEU A 45 -3.62 -0.91 12.29
N VAL A 46 -2.38 -1.28 12.04
CA VAL A 46 -1.24 -0.74 12.79
C VAL A 46 -0.93 0.69 12.35
N PHE A 47 -0.72 0.89 11.08
CA PHE A 47 -0.28 2.21 10.58
C PHE A 47 -1.39 3.24 10.49
N UNK A 48 -2.45 2.94 9.96
CA UNK A 48 -3.45 3.79 9.78
C UNK A 48 -4.30 3.90 10.91
N GLY A 49 -4.51 2.74 11.54
CA GLY A 49 -5.40 2.67 12.69
C GLY A 49 -4.75 3.21 13.96
N LEU A 50 -3.71 2.52 14.42
CA LEU A 50 -3.06 2.88 15.67
C LEU A 50 -2.15 4.10 15.54
N ILE A 51 -1.16 4.07 14.66
CA ILE A 51 -0.12 5.11 14.61
C ILE A 51 -0.70 6.44 14.13
N GLN A 52 -1.29 6.49 12.95
CA GLN A 52 -1.86 7.73 12.43
C GLN A 52 -3.03 8.20 13.31
N GLY A 53 -3.89 7.28 13.71
CA GLY A 53 -5.02 7.58 14.59
C GLY A 53 -4.59 8.13 15.95
N TYR A 54 -3.50 7.66 16.48
CA TYR A 54 -2.89 8.24 17.68
C TYR A 54 -2.26 9.62 17.42
N UNK A 55 -1.72 9.72 16.28
CA UNK A 55 -1.15 10.86 15.96
C UNK A 55 -2.05 11.91 15.69
N UNK A 56 -3.09 11.78 15.25
CA UNK A 56 -4.06 12.60 14.98
C UNK A 56 -4.73 13.12 16.09
N GLN A 57 -4.55 12.64 17.37
CA GLN A 57 -5.19 13.14 18.60
C GLN A 57 -4.55 14.43 19.14
N PHE A 58 -3.38 14.72 18.70
CA PHE A 58 -2.60 15.88 19.18
C PHE A 58 -2.58 16.99 18.12
N ASP A 59 -2.63 18.26 18.57
CA ASP A 59 -2.63 19.42 17.69
C ASP A 59 -1.50 19.40 16.64
N PRO A 60 -0.24 19.06 17.01
CA PRO A 60 0.81 19.00 15.98
C PRO A 60 0.53 17.99 14.88
N GLY A 61 -0.09 16.85 15.22
CA GLY A 61 -0.41 15.79 14.25
C GLY A 61 -1.48 16.21 13.25
N GLN A 62 -2.36 17.13 13.65
CA GLN A 62 -3.47 17.62 12.81
C GLN A 62 -3.00 18.68 11.80
N LYS A 63 -1.84 19.31 12.01
CA LYS A 63 -1.33 20.32 11.10
C LYS A 63 -1.10 19.71 9.72
N ALA A 64 -1.58 20.38 8.68
CA ALA A 64 -1.51 19.85 7.31
C ALA A 64 -0.83 20.85 6.38
N ILE A 65 0.02 20.32 5.49
CA ILE A 65 0.64 21.07 4.40
C ILE A 65 0.22 20.38 3.10
N LEU A 66 -0.37 21.14 2.20
CA LEU A 66 -0.89 20.61 0.92
C LEU A 66 -1.89 19.46 1.13
N GLY A 67 -2.62 19.49 2.24
CA GLY A 67 -3.63 18.50 2.55
C GLY A 67 -3.12 17.21 3.18
N ILE A 68 -1.81 17.12 3.45
CA ILE A 68 -1.20 15.96 4.12
C ILE A 68 -0.97 16.34 5.57
N SER A 69 -1.57 15.59 6.50
CA SER A 69 -1.40 15.85 7.93
C SER A 69 0.01 15.41 8.39
N ALA A 70 0.51 16.04 9.46
CA ALA A 70 1.78 15.64 10.04
C ALA A 70 1.71 14.19 10.55
N ALA A 71 0.55 13.77 11.04
CA ALA A 71 0.32 12.37 11.44
C ALA A 71 0.50 11.43 10.27
N ASN A 72 -0.08 11.75 9.10
CA ASN A 72 0.08 10.96 7.88
C ASN A 72 1.56 10.88 7.47
N LEU A 73 2.23 12.04 7.41
CA LEU A 73 3.65 12.09 7.00
C LEU A 73 4.51 11.22 7.93
N LEU A 74 4.35 11.36 9.25
CA LEU A 74 5.10 10.57 10.21
C LEU A 74 4.83 9.08 10.04
N THR A 75 3.56 8.70 9.90
CA THR A 75 3.17 7.30 9.73
C THR A 75 3.79 6.72 8.45
N SER A 76 3.77 7.48 7.36
CA SER A 76 4.35 7.04 6.09
C SER A 76 5.87 6.87 6.17
N LEU A 77 6.56 7.76 6.92
CA LEU A 77 8.00 7.60 7.13
C LEU A 77 8.30 6.35 7.97
N LEU A 78 7.50 6.08 9.00
CA LEU A 78 7.66 4.86 9.80
C LEU A 78 7.38 3.60 8.96
N PHE A 79 6.39 3.66 8.06
CA PHE A 79 6.07 2.55 7.15
C PHE A 79 7.27 2.25 6.22
N VAL A 80 7.86 3.30 5.63
CA VAL A 80 9.06 3.16 4.79
C VAL A 80 10.22 2.59 5.60
N LEU A 81 10.42 3.11 6.83
CA LEU A 81 11.50 2.62 7.69
C LEU A 81 11.35 1.12 7.98
N LEU A 82 10.12 0.68 8.31
CA LEU A 82 9.88 -0.75 8.53
C LEU A 82 10.20 -1.56 7.28
N HIS A 83 9.75 -1.10 6.12
CA HIS A 83 10.05 -1.78 4.84
C HIS A 83 11.55 -1.81 4.56
N TRP A 84 12.27 -0.72 4.85
CA TRP A 84 13.70 -0.65 4.67
C TRP A 84 14.44 -1.66 5.57
N LEU A 85 13.96 -1.81 6.81
CA LEU A 85 14.58 -2.74 7.78
C LEU A 85 14.26 -4.21 7.49
N THR A 86 13.15 -4.48 6.78
CA THR A 86 12.68 -5.86 6.56
C THR A 86 12.86 -6.35 5.12
N ARG A 87 13.12 -5.44 4.18
CA ARG A 87 13.27 -5.76 2.76
C ARG A 87 14.52 -5.10 2.21
N ASP A 88 15.24 -5.81 1.39
CA ASP A 88 16.49 -5.30 0.84
C ASP A 88 16.23 -4.28 -0.29
N GLY A 89 17.02 -3.23 -0.26
CA GLY A 89 17.17 -2.32 -1.38
C GLY A 89 16.24 -1.12 -1.42
N TYR A 90 16.43 -0.32 -2.44
CA TYR A 90 15.74 0.95 -2.62
C TYR A 90 14.25 0.81 -2.92
N SER A 91 13.79 -0.41 -3.22
CA SER A 91 12.36 -0.67 -3.45
C SER A 91 11.49 -0.29 -2.25
N ALA A 92 12.08 -0.35 -1.03
CA ALA A 92 11.38 0.10 0.17
C ALA A 92 10.94 1.57 0.10
N LEU A 93 11.68 2.40 -0.64
CA LEU A 93 11.31 3.82 -0.78
C LEU A 93 10.07 4.02 -1.65
N LEU A 94 9.79 3.07 -2.54
CA LEU A 94 8.63 3.16 -3.45
C LEU A 94 7.31 3.06 -2.71
N VAL A 95 7.30 2.46 -1.50
CA VAL A 95 6.06 2.37 -0.71
C VAL A 95 5.64 3.71 -0.09
N PHE A 96 6.52 4.73 -0.13
CA PHE A 96 6.23 6.03 0.47
C PHE A 96 4.98 6.69 -0.13
N LEU A 97 4.90 6.77 -1.46
CA LEU A 97 3.78 7.42 -2.13
C LEU A 97 2.45 6.67 -1.89
N PRO A 98 2.40 5.34 -2.04
CA PRO A 98 1.20 4.61 -1.64
C PRO A 98 0.80 4.83 -0.19
N SER A 99 1.76 4.83 0.74
CA SER A 99 1.47 5.07 2.16
C SER A 99 0.88 6.46 2.39
N LEU A 100 1.48 7.50 1.81
CA LEU A 100 0.94 8.87 1.90
C LEU A 100 -0.49 8.93 1.37
N TYR A 101 -0.77 8.25 0.26
CA TYR A 101 -2.11 8.23 -0.33
C TYR A 101 -3.12 7.54 0.62
N LEU A 102 -2.75 6.38 1.17
CA LEU A 102 -3.62 5.68 2.12
C LEU A 102 -3.87 6.53 3.38
N GLY A 103 -2.83 7.21 3.88
CA GLY A 103 -2.97 8.13 4.98
C GLY A 103 -3.89 9.30 4.66
N LEU A 104 -3.86 9.81 3.42
CA LEU A 104 -4.77 10.86 2.96
C LEU A 104 -6.22 10.35 2.88
N VAL A 105 -6.41 9.12 2.39
CA VAL A 105 -7.73 8.47 2.39
C VAL A 105 -8.24 8.36 3.82
N ARG A 106 -7.38 7.92 4.74
CA ARG A 106 -7.71 7.79 6.16
C ARG A 106 -8.12 9.14 6.77
N ASP A 107 -7.35 10.20 6.48
CA ASP A 107 -7.65 11.55 7.01
C ASP A 107 -9.00 12.05 6.50
N ARG A 108 -9.34 11.78 5.23
CA ARG A 108 -10.55 12.31 4.60
C ARG A 108 -11.81 11.49 4.88
N THR A 109 -11.67 10.18 5.07
CA THR A 109 -12.83 9.28 5.17
C THR A 109 -13.02 8.72 6.58
N SER A 110 -12.00 8.81 7.42
CA SER A 110 -11.96 8.16 8.74
C SER A 110 -12.18 6.65 8.67
N SER A 111 -11.97 6.04 7.49
CA SER A 111 -12.32 4.65 7.24
C SER A 111 -11.07 3.82 7.02
N ILE A 112 -10.75 2.99 7.96
CA ILE A 112 -9.71 1.97 7.80
C ILE A 112 -10.14 0.92 6.77
N UNK A 113 -11.22 0.66 6.65
CA UNK A 113 -11.73 -0.16 5.84
C UNK A 113 -11.47 0.14 4.53
N MET A 114 -11.66 1.40 4.16
CA MET A 114 -11.37 1.86 2.80
C MET A 114 -9.89 1.68 2.46
N CYS A 115 -9.02 2.01 3.43
CA CYS A 115 -7.57 1.85 3.24
C CYS A 115 -7.20 0.38 2.98
N ILE A 116 -7.77 -0.55 3.76
CA ILE A 116 -7.53 -2.00 3.58
C ILE A 116 -7.94 -2.45 2.17
N LEU A 117 -9.11 -2.01 1.70
CA LEU A 117 -9.60 -2.40 0.38
C LEU A 117 -8.70 -1.88 -0.73
N ILE A 118 -8.28 -0.62 -0.63
CA ILE A 118 -7.38 -0.01 -1.63
C ILE A 118 -6.03 -0.71 -1.61
N HIS A 119 -5.47 -0.94 -0.42
CA HIS A 119 -4.19 -1.62 -0.26
C HIS A 119 -4.27 -3.05 -0.82
N GLY A 120 -5.29 -3.79 -0.47
CA GLY A 120 -5.52 -5.13 -1.01
C GLY A 120 -5.57 -5.15 -2.55
N UNK A 121 -6.12 -4.17 -3.02
CA UNK A 121 -6.23 -4.08 -4.26
C UNK A 121 -5.03 -3.82 -4.90
N TRP A 122 -4.12 -3.08 -4.45
CA TRP A 122 -2.77 -2.87 -4.99
C TRP A 122 -1.93 -4.14 -4.90
N ASN A 123 -2.00 -4.81 -3.77
CA ASN A 123 -1.26 -6.06 -3.58
C ASN A 123 -1.74 -7.15 -4.55
N LEU A 124 -3.03 -7.18 -4.87
CA LEU A 124 -3.56 -8.07 -5.90
C LEU A 124 -2.92 -7.78 -7.27
N GLY A 125 -2.89 -6.50 -7.65
CA GLY A 125 -2.23 -6.10 -8.91
C GLY A 125 -0.75 -6.50 -8.93
N TRP A 126 -0.05 -6.29 -7.81
CA TRP A 126 1.35 -6.70 -7.68
C TRP A 126 1.49 -8.22 -7.74
N TYR A 127 0.61 -8.96 -7.05
CA TYR A 127 0.60 -10.42 -7.03
C TYR A 127 0.46 -10.98 -8.45
N ILE A 128 -0.52 -10.46 -9.21
CA ILE A 128 -0.74 -10.89 -10.59
C ILE A 128 0.50 -10.62 -11.44
N PHE A 129 1.08 -9.42 -11.31
CA PHE A 129 2.26 -9.03 -12.10
C PHE A 129 3.48 -9.91 -11.82
N VAL A 130 3.70 -10.29 -10.55
CA VAL A 130 4.92 -11.00 -10.13
C VAL A 130 4.78 -12.51 -10.25
N PHE A 131 3.63 -13.06 -9.88
CA PHE A 131 3.45 -14.50 -9.71
C PHE A 131 2.64 -15.16 -10.80
N MET A 132 2.05 -14.36 -11.71
CA MET A 132 1.23 -14.89 -12.82
C MET A 132 1.72 -14.33 -14.17
N PRO A 133 2.98 -14.60 -14.57
CA PRO A 133 3.53 -14.11 -15.83
C PRO A 133 2.92 -14.80 -17.05
#